data_8bc687ad14095900a8e1699e2b2813cf
#
_entry.id   8bc687ad14095900a8e1699e2b2813cf
#
_cell.length_a   1.000
_cell.length_b   1.000
_cell.length_c   1.000
_cell.angle_alpha   90.00
_cell.angle_beta   90.00
_cell.angle_gamma   90.00
#
_symmetry.space_group_name_H-M   'P 1'
#
loop_
_entity.id
_entity.type
_entity.pdbx_description
1 polymer ?
#
loop_
_entity_poly.entity_id
_entity_poly.type
_entity_poly.pdbx_seq_one_letter_code
_entity_poly.pdbx_strand_id
1 'polypeptide(L)'
;MSDSIEGQLSLVTVARRVITSTQVALEGTTTWLALTDATGKVTYEWAAAPSLRRHLARADVTEGADLAQRSVGTNGVGVALATRASTVVQGTDHLDERMHKLVCAASPVLHPVTRKLLGAVNVTCLAGEHNPHLKIALNMMVAGIEDSLTRLSRARHQRLLDAHLRVKAGTGAAVITLDRYTMIAEDGLGGLPLDREQLWRYVEEAGPFTREFVLPTGVRAQIVPVMPPKTSEGCSLVLSRLNVAGLARAAAKGSEGQRTSSPPLLSQLELAEREIIASVLRECGGNKSDAAERLRISRGTLYERIRRYGL
;
A
#
# COMPACT_ATOMS: atom_id res chain seq x y z
N MET A 1 7.17 3.87 9.10
CA MET A 1 5.80 4.13 9.62
C MET A 1 4.71 3.87 8.58
N SER A 2 4.88 4.26 7.34
CA SER A 2 3.91 4.03 6.23
C SER A 2 3.72 2.55 5.85
N ASP A 3 4.76 1.72 5.91
CA ASP A 3 4.73 0.27 5.65
C ASP A 3 3.76 -0.52 6.56
N SER A 4 3.64 -0.06 7.80
CA SER A 4 2.77 -0.70 8.79
C SER A 4 1.29 -0.47 8.49
N ILE A 5 0.93 0.72 8.01
CA ILE A 5 -0.47 1.12 7.81
C ILE A 5 -1.09 0.39 6.61
N GLU A 6 -0.36 0.27 5.50
CA GLU A 6 -0.89 -0.35 4.27
C GLU A 6 -0.93 -1.89 4.38
N GLY A 7 0.06 -2.47 5.05
CA GLY A 7 0.03 -3.90 5.42
C GLY A 7 -1.13 -4.23 6.36
N GLN A 8 -1.45 -3.33 7.30
CA GLN A 8 -2.59 -3.45 8.20
C GLN A 8 -3.93 -3.30 7.46
N LEU A 9 -4.08 -2.33 6.56
CA LEU A 9 -5.29 -2.16 5.75
C LEU A 9 -5.56 -3.39 4.89
N SER A 10 -4.51 -4.00 4.31
CA SER A 10 -4.63 -5.25 3.56
C SER A 10 -5.02 -6.41 4.47
N LEU A 11 -4.40 -6.54 5.65
CA LEU A 11 -4.74 -7.58 6.63
C LEU A 11 -6.19 -7.45 7.09
N VAL A 12 -6.61 -6.27 7.56
CA VAL A 12 -7.99 -6.06 8.05
C VAL A 12 -9.01 -6.37 6.95
N THR A 13 -8.77 -5.93 5.72
CA THR A 13 -9.69 -6.16 4.59
C THR A 13 -9.82 -7.64 4.26
N VAL A 14 -8.71 -8.37 4.20
CA VAL A 14 -8.69 -9.80 3.91
C VAL A 14 -9.27 -10.62 5.07
N ALA A 15 -8.81 -10.34 6.29
CA ALA A 15 -9.23 -11.06 7.48
C ALA A 15 -10.71 -10.88 7.76
N ARG A 16 -11.25 -9.67 7.57
CA ARG A 16 -12.69 -9.41 7.73
C ARG A 16 -13.53 -10.31 6.82
N ARG A 17 -13.13 -10.52 5.56
CA ARG A 17 -13.85 -11.42 4.64
C ARG A 17 -13.86 -12.86 5.13
N VAL A 18 -12.69 -13.37 5.56
CA VAL A 18 -12.55 -14.75 6.06
C VAL A 18 -13.32 -14.91 7.37
N ILE A 19 -13.19 -13.98 8.31
CA ILE A 19 -13.91 -14.02 9.58
C ILE A 19 -15.43 -13.96 9.34
N THR A 20 -15.90 -13.08 8.47
CA THR A 20 -17.33 -12.96 8.15
C THR A 20 -17.90 -14.27 7.56
N SER A 21 -17.15 -14.94 6.69
CA SER A 21 -17.58 -16.25 6.14
C SER A 21 -17.66 -17.36 7.21
N THR A 22 -16.90 -17.23 8.30
CA THR A 22 -16.88 -18.19 9.40
C THR A 22 -17.96 -17.91 10.46
N GLN A 23 -18.48 -16.69 10.52
CA GLN A 23 -19.47 -16.27 11.54
C GLN A 23 -20.71 -17.15 11.54
N VAL A 24 -21.23 -17.49 10.36
CA VAL A 24 -22.42 -18.34 10.21
C VAL A 24 -22.22 -19.72 10.89
N ALA A 25 -21.03 -20.29 10.78
CA ALA A 25 -20.71 -21.57 11.41
C ALA A 25 -20.55 -21.49 12.95
N LEU A 26 -20.38 -20.27 13.47
CA LEU A 26 -20.20 -20.02 14.90
C LEU A 26 -21.47 -19.45 15.57
N GLU A 27 -22.55 -19.23 14.81
CA GLU A 27 -23.83 -18.83 15.37
C GLU A 27 -24.34 -19.84 16.40
N GLY A 28 -24.89 -19.34 17.49
CA GLY A 28 -25.37 -20.19 18.61
C GLY A 28 -24.28 -20.66 19.57
N THR A 29 -23.01 -20.32 19.33
CA THR A 29 -21.90 -20.58 20.27
C THR A 29 -21.63 -19.36 21.16
N THR A 30 -20.79 -19.53 22.19
CA THR A 30 -20.25 -18.40 22.98
C THR A 30 -18.85 -18.02 22.50
N THR A 31 -18.70 -17.82 21.20
CA THR A 31 -17.41 -17.51 20.60
C THR A 31 -17.25 -16.01 20.36
N TRP A 32 -16.07 -15.52 20.65
CA TRP A 32 -15.59 -14.20 20.27
C TRP A 32 -14.38 -14.33 19.35
N LEU A 33 -14.41 -13.60 18.25
CA LEU A 33 -13.32 -13.51 17.28
C LEU A 33 -12.71 -12.12 17.33
N ALA A 34 -11.40 -12.04 17.34
CA ALA A 34 -10.68 -10.79 17.21
C ALA A 34 -9.54 -10.89 16.21
N LEU A 35 -9.30 -9.77 15.53
CA LEU A 35 -8.09 -9.51 14.75
C LEU A 35 -7.31 -8.42 15.45
N THR A 36 -6.01 -8.64 15.64
CA THR A 36 -5.11 -7.59 16.14
C THR A 36 -4.10 -7.19 15.07
N ASP A 37 -3.51 -6.03 15.26
CA ASP A 37 -2.29 -5.66 14.56
C ASP A 37 -1.05 -6.33 15.17
N ALA A 38 0.11 -6.06 14.59
CA ALA A 38 1.39 -6.60 15.07
C ALA A 38 1.81 -6.09 16.47
N THR A 39 1.17 -5.04 16.97
CA THR A 39 1.42 -4.50 18.31
C THR A 39 0.54 -5.13 19.38
N GLY A 40 -0.51 -5.84 18.97
CA GLY A 40 -1.51 -6.44 19.86
C GLY A 40 -2.79 -5.63 20.01
N LYS A 41 -2.92 -4.53 19.28
CA LYS A 41 -4.14 -3.71 19.30
C LYS A 41 -5.24 -4.38 18.49
N VAL A 42 -6.43 -4.55 19.10
CA VAL A 42 -7.62 -5.11 18.45
C VAL A 42 -8.12 -4.14 17.36
N THR A 43 -8.15 -4.60 16.12
CA THR A 43 -8.55 -3.83 14.94
C THR A 43 -9.90 -4.25 14.36
N TYR A 44 -10.40 -5.40 14.79
CA TYR A 44 -11.72 -5.91 14.44
C TYR A 44 -12.15 -6.95 15.47
N GLU A 45 -13.43 -6.94 15.83
CA GLU A 45 -14.04 -7.95 16.70
C GLU A 45 -15.44 -8.39 16.21
N TRP A 46 -15.79 -9.61 16.57
CA TRP A 46 -17.14 -10.14 16.43
C TRP A 46 -17.44 -11.13 17.56
N ALA A 47 -18.67 -11.10 18.09
CA ALA A 47 -19.11 -12.01 19.14
C ALA A 47 -20.42 -12.69 18.75
N ALA A 48 -20.46 -14.03 18.81
CA ALA A 48 -21.65 -14.80 18.56
C ALA A 48 -22.72 -14.61 19.65
N ALA A 49 -22.29 -14.41 20.91
CA ALA A 49 -23.17 -14.22 22.05
C ALA A 49 -22.99 -12.86 22.72
N PRO A 50 -24.08 -12.08 22.93
CA PRO A 50 -24.02 -10.79 23.66
C PRO A 50 -23.53 -10.93 25.10
N SER A 51 -23.72 -12.08 25.74
CA SER A 51 -23.25 -12.37 27.10
C SER A 51 -21.73 -12.36 27.18
N LEU A 52 -21.06 -13.03 26.22
CA LEU A 52 -19.60 -13.04 26.15
C LEU A 52 -19.04 -11.66 25.83
N ARG A 53 -19.67 -10.93 24.89
CA ARG A 53 -19.26 -9.56 24.58
C ARG A 53 -19.29 -8.63 25.81
N ARG A 54 -20.35 -8.75 26.64
CA ARG A 54 -20.43 -7.99 27.91
C ARG A 54 -19.36 -8.41 28.91
N HIS A 55 -18.99 -9.70 28.94
CA HIS A 55 -17.93 -10.20 29.80
C HIS A 55 -16.57 -9.62 29.40
N LEU A 56 -16.27 -9.66 28.10
CA LEU A 56 -15.02 -9.10 27.53
C LEU A 56 -14.94 -7.60 27.71
N ALA A 57 -16.04 -6.87 27.52
CA ALA A 57 -16.08 -5.42 27.75
C ALA A 57 -15.76 -5.03 29.21
N ARG A 58 -16.15 -5.87 30.20
CA ARG A 58 -15.76 -5.67 31.61
C ARG A 58 -14.28 -5.94 31.88
N ALA A 59 -13.63 -6.72 31.03
CA ALA A 59 -12.20 -6.96 31.07
C ALA A 59 -11.41 -5.99 30.17
N ASP A 60 -12.07 -4.95 29.63
CA ASP A 60 -11.50 -3.98 28.68
C ASP A 60 -10.98 -4.63 27.39
N VAL A 61 -11.56 -5.78 27.00
CA VAL A 61 -11.20 -6.52 25.78
C VAL A 61 -12.25 -6.25 24.72
N THR A 62 -12.06 -5.17 23.97
CA THR A 62 -12.94 -4.73 22.87
C THR A 62 -12.10 -4.18 21.72
N GLU A 63 -12.73 -3.77 20.63
CA GLU A 63 -12.05 -3.08 19.54
C GLU A 63 -11.30 -1.85 20.07
N GLY A 64 -10.04 -1.71 19.70
CA GLY A 64 -9.11 -0.68 20.18
C GLY A 64 -8.29 -1.09 21.42
N ALA A 65 -8.63 -2.17 22.12
CA ALA A 65 -7.85 -2.66 23.25
C ALA A 65 -6.45 -3.12 22.85
N ASP A 66 -5.46 -2.93 23.74
CA ASP A 66 -4.10 -3.44 23.60
C ASP A 66 -3.95 -4.76 24.37
N LEU A 67 -3.88 -5.88 23.64
CA LEU A 67 -3.70 -7.22 24.18
C LEU A 67 -2.24 -7.68 24.15
N ALA A 68 -1.29 -6.78 23.97
CA ALA A 68 0.12 -7.11 24.09
C ALA A 68 0.44 -7.64 25.50
N GLN A 69 1.37 -8.57 25.60
CA GLN A 69 1.74 -9.17 26.88
C GLN A 69 2.23 -8.16 27.91
N ARG A 70 2.87 -7.06 27.47
CA ARG A 70 3.29 -5.94 28.35
C ARG A 70 2.12 -5.16 28.96
N SER A 71 0.94 -5.17 28.30
CA SER A 71 -0.23 -4.35 28.70
C SER A 71 -1.19 -5.11 29.60
N VAL A 72 -1.49 -6.38 29.26
CA VAL A 72 -2.48 -7.19 30.00
C VAL A 72 -1.90 -8.51 30.53
N GLY A 73 -0.60 -8.70 30.46
CA GLY A 73 0.07 -9.92 30.90
C GLY A 73 -0.19 -11.11 29.96
N THR A 74 -0.02 -12.32 30.50
CA THR A 74 -0.19 -13.56 29.74
C THR A 74 -1.62 -13.71 29.22
N ASN A 75 -1.77 -13.76 27.90
CA ASN A 75 -3.01 -13.98 27.18
C ASN A 75 -2.72 -14.60 25.81
N GLY A 76 -3.74 -15.13 25.12
CA GLY A 76 -3.56 -15.83 23.85
C GLY A 76 -2.88 -14.96 22.78
N VAL A 77 -3.35 -13.72 22.58
CA VAL A 77 -2.78 -12.79 21.57
C VAL A 77 -1.33 -12.45 21.90
N GLY A 78 -1.06 -11.98 23.13
CA GLY A 78 0.28 -11.56 23.54
C GLY A 78 1.32 -12.66 23.38
N VAL A 79 0.97 -13.90 23.77
CA VAL A 79 1.87 -15.05 23.60
C VAL A 79 2.05 -15.42 22.13
N ALA A 80 0.97 -15.45 21.32
CA ALA A 80 1.07 -15.76 19.89
C ALA A 80 1.95 -14.76 19.12
N LEU A 81 1.83 -13.46 19.42
CA LEU A 81 2.65 -12.42 18.81
C LEU A 81 4.13 -12.54 19.22
N ALA A 82 4.40 -12.81 20.50
CA ALA A 82 5.76 -12.92 21.02
C ALA A 82 6.50 -14.17 20.51
N THR A 83 5.80 -15.31 20.49
CA THR A 83 6.39 -16.60 20.08
C THR A 83 6.31 -16.87 18.57
N ARG A 84 5.49 -16.11 17.84
CA ARG A 84 5.13 -16.33 16.43
C ARG A 84 4.58 -17.74 16.17
N ALA A 85 3.89 -18.31 17.14
CA ALA A 85 3.30 -19.64 17.09
C ALA A 85 1.86 -19.62 17.60
N SER A 86 1.05 -20.55 17.08
CA SER A 86 -0.32 -20.74 17.59
C SER A 86 -0.28 -21.22 19.03
N THR A 87 -1.08 -20.61 19.88
CA THR A 87 -1.12 -20.86 21.32
C THR A 87 -2.55 -20.97 21.83
N VAL A 88 -2.69 -21.60 22.99
CA VAL A 88 -3.93 -21.59 23.78
C VAL A 88 -3.55 -21.18 25.21
N VAL A 89 -4.25 -20.19 25.74
CA VAL A 89 -4.16 -19.77 27.14
C VAL A 89 -5.54 -19.95 27.76
N GLN A 90 -5.61 -20.61 28.91
CA GLN A 90 -6.89 -20.98 29.51
C GLN A 90 -6.91 -20.76 31.02
N GLY A 91 -8.05 -20.33 31.52
CA GLY A 91 -8.28 -20.23 32.95
C GLY A 91 -7.20 -19.38 33.65
N THR A 92 -6.61 -19.94 34.70
CA THR A 92 -5.58 -19.31 35.53
C THR A 92 -4.21 -19.13 34.85
N ASP A 93 -4.05 -19.60 33.61
CA ASP A 93 -2.86 -19.27 32.81
C ASP A 93 -2.87 -17.80 32.37
N HIS A 94 -4.05 -17.14 32.34
CA HIS A 94 -4.14 -15.71 32.13
C HIS A 94 -3.63 -14.96 33.37
N LEU A 95 -2.82 -13.92 33.17
CA LEU A 95 -2.37 -13.09 34.28
C LEU A 95 -3.54 -12.25 34.88
N ASP A 96 -4.44 -11.79 34.03
CA ASP A 96 -5.61 -11.02 34.45
C ASP A 96 -6.71 -11.95 34.95
N GLU A 97 -7.06 -11.86 36.23
CA GLU A 97 -8.11 -12.68 36.86
C GLU A 97 -9.48 -12.54 36.19
N ARG A 98 -9.76 -11.40 35.55
CA ARG A 98 -10.99 -11.17 34.79
C ARG A 98 -11.12 -12.13 33.61
N MET A 99 -10.00 -12.70 33.14
CA MET A 99 -9.94 -13.67 32.03
C MET A 99 -9.94 -15.13 32.47
N HIS A 100 -9.94 -15.42 33.79
CA HIS A 100 -9.86 -16.82 34.29
C HIS A 100 -11.03 -17.71 33.85
N LYS A 101 -12.15 -17.11 33.40
CA LYS A 101 -13.30 -17.88 32.87
C LYS A 101 -13.23 -18.11 31.36
N LEU A 102 -12.14 -17.70 30.73
CA LEU A 102 -11.97 -17.74 29.28
C LEU A 102 -10.94 -18.79 28.84
N VAL A 103 -11.13 -19.27 27.63
CA VAL A 103 -10.12 -19.98 26.83
C VAL A 103 -9.85 -19.15 25.58
N CYS A 104 -8.62 -18.74 25.40
CA CYS A 104 -8.16 -17.90 24.29
C CYS A 104 -7.19 -18.70 23.41
N ALA A 105 -7.61 -19.05 22.22
CA ALA A 105 -6.73 -19.61 21.18
C ALA A 105 -6.33 -18.49 20.22
N ALA A 106 -5.05 -18.29 20.00
CA ALA A 106 -4.56 -17.27 19.08
C ALA A 106 -3.49 -17.83 18.14
N SER A 107 -3.44 -17.28 16.94
CA SER A 107 -2.43 -17.62 15.93
C SER A 107 -1.93 -16.37 15.23
N PRO A 108 -0.62 -16.21 15.07
CA PRO A 108 -0.06 -15.08 14.35
C PRO A 108 -0.36 -15.17 12.86
N VAL A 109 -0.50 -14.01 12.20
CA VAL A 109 -0.60 -13.89 10.74
C VAL A 109 0.68 -13.27 10.23
N LEU A 110 1.36 -13.99 9.33
CA LEU A 110 2.62 -13.55 8.74
C LEU A 110 2.43 -13.13 7.28
N HIS A 111 3.14 -12.09 6.87
CA HIS A 111 3.15 -11.71 5.46
C HIS A 111 3.77 -12.83 4.60
N PRO A 112 3.13 -13.29 3.53
CA PRO A 112 3.55 -14.49 2.81
C PRO A 112 4.94 -14.38 2.18
N VAL A 113 5.34 -13.18 1.76
CA VAL A 113 6.63 -12.94 1.09
C VAL A 113 7.70 -12.49 2.09
N THR A 114 7.43 -11.44 2.87
CA THR A 114 8.44 -10.83 3.75
C THR A 114 8.57 -11.53 5.09
N ARG A 115 7.66 -12.44 5.45
CA ARG A 115 7.56 -13.11 6.75
C ARG A 115 7.46 -12.16 7.94
N LYS A 116 7.18 -10.88 7.69
CA LYS A 116 6.90 -9.89 8.75
C LYS A 116 5.60 -10.27 9.45
N LEU A 117 5.58 -10.09 10.77
CA LEU A 117 4.37 -10.25 11.59
C LEU A 117 3.40 -9.12 11.24
N LEU A 118 2.17 -9.47 10.83
CA LEU A 118 1.11 -8.53 10.49
C LEU A 118 0.12 -8.33 11.64
N GLY A 119 -0.08 -9.37 12.46
CA GLY A 119 -1.02 -9.35 13.57
C GLY A 119 -1.33 -10.77 14.05
N ALA A 120 -2.45 -10.94 14.73
CA ALA A 120 -2.94 -12.24 15.15
C ALA A 120 -4.46 -12.35 15.02
N VAL A 121 -4.95 -13.56 14.74
CA VAL A 121 -6.36 -13.92 14.91
C VAL A 121 -6.50 -14.60 16.25
N ASN A 122 -7.53 -14.24 17.00
CA ASN A 122 -7.87 -14.82 18.28
C ASN A 122 -9.31 -15.33 18.29
N VAL A 123 -9.50 -16.51 18.87
CA VAL A 123 -10.80 -17.12 19.16
C VAL A 123 -10.90 -17.32 20.65
N THR A 124 -11.93 -16.75 21.27
CA THR A 124 -12.17 -16.86 22.71
C THR A 124 -13.54 -17.47 22.96
N CYS A 125 -13.64 -18.36 23.95
CA CYS A 125 -14.90 -18.90 24.48
C CYS A 125 -14.84 -18.97 26.01
N LEU A 126 -15.99 -19.29 26.64
CA LEU A 126 -16.02 -19.60 28.07
C LEU A 126 -15.34 -20.96 28.33
N ALA A 127 -14.63 -21.09 29.44
CA ALA A 127 -13.89 -22.31 29.80
C ALA A 127 -14.79 -23.56 29.91
N GLY A 128 -16.02 -23.37 30.39
CA GLY A 128 -17.00 -24.48 30.46
C GLY A 128 -17.57 -24.92 29.11
N GLU A 129 -17.33 -24.18 28.05
CA GLU A 129 -17.79 -24.45 26.69
C GLU A 129 -16.63 -24.67 25.71
N HIS A 130 -15.44 -24.90 26.27
CA HIS A 130 -14.24 -25.14 25.45
C HIS A 130 -14.43 -26.39 24.55
N ASN A 131 -14.31 -26.16 23.24
CA ASN A 131 -14.36 -27.17 22.24
C ASN A 131 -13.00 -27.25 21.51
N PRO A 132 -12.33 -28.41 21.49
CA PRO A 132 -11.06 -28.61 20.77
C PRO A 132 -11.12 -28.17 19.27
N HIS A 133 -12.31 -28.20 18.66
CA HIS A 133 -12.50 -27.80 17.27
C HIS A 133 -12.29 -26.29 17.04
N LEU A 134 -12.33 -25.44 18.10
CA LEU A 134 -12.03 -24.03 17.98
C LEU A 134 -10.61 -23.77 17.46
N LYS A 135 -9.65 -24.60 17.86
CA LYS A 135 -8.28 -24.53 17.35
C LYS A 135 -8.21 -24.88 15.86
N ILE A 136 -9.03 -25.83 15.41
CA ILE A 136 -9.13 -26.19 14.00
C ILE A 136 -9.72 -25.02 13.21
N ALA A 137 -10.82 -24.44 13.69
CA ALA A 137 -11.45 -23.27 13.07
C ALA A 137 -10.47 -22.08 13.00
N LEU A 138 -9.72 -21.82 14.06
CA LEU A 138 -8.67 -20.78 14.08
C LEU A 138 -7.62 -21.05 12.99
N ASN A 139 -7.08 -22.25 12.91
CA ASN A 139 -6.06 -22.58 11.92
C ASN A 139 -6.60 -22.48 10.48
N MET A 140 -7.85 -22.87 10.24
CA MET A 140 -8.51 -22.70 8.94
C MET A 140 -8.68 -21.21 8.56
N MET A 141 -9.09 -20.36 9.51
CA MET A 141 -9.19 -18.93 9.31
C MET A 141 -7.83 -18.31 8.95
N VAL A 142 -6.80 -18.64 9.73
CA VAL A 142 -5.44 -18.13 9.49
C VAL A 142 -4.92 -18.59 8.12
N ALA A 143 -5.07 -19.87 7.78
CA ALA A 143 -4.71 -20.39 6.47
C ALA A 143 -5.46 -19.69 5.33
N GLY A 144 -6.75 -19.43 5.49
CA GLY A 144 -7.56 -18.68 4.51
C GLY A 144 -7.11 -17.22 4.33
N ILE A 145 -6.71 -16.58 5.43
CA ILE A 145 -6.14 -15.23 5.40
C ILE A 145 -4.79 -15.23 4.68
N GLU A 146 -3.89 -16.13 5.06
CA GLU A 146 -2.55 -16.23 4.45
C GLU A 146 -2.61 -16.59 2.96
N ASP A 147 -3.53 -17.48 2.55
CA ASP A 147 -3.76 -17.80 1.15
C ASP A 147 -4.31 -16.58 0.37
N SER A 148 -5.22 -15.82 0.95
CA SER A 148 -5.74 -14.60 0.33
C SER A 148 -4.66 -13.51 0.19
N LEU A 149 -3.81 -13.33 1.21
CA LEU A 149 -2.65 -12.45 1.14
C LEU A 149 -1.64 -12.91 0.08
N THR A 150 -1.45 -14.23 -0.05
CA THR A 150 -0.59 -14.83 -1.08
C THR A 150 -1.11 -14.53 -2.48
N ARG A 151 -2.42 -14.69 -2.72
CA ARG A 151 -3.05 -14.34 -4.00
C ARG A 151 -2.88 -12.87 -4.35
N LEU A 152 -3.08 -11.97 -3.38
CA LEU A 152 -2.87 -10.53 -3.58
C LEU A 152 -1.42 -10.20 -3.93
N SER A 153 -0.46 -10.82 -3.23
CA SER A 153 0.97 -10.63 -3.49
C SER A 153 1.37 -11.14 -4.87
N ARG A 154 0.84 -12.30 -5.30
CA ARG A 154 1.07 -12.84 -6.65
C ARG A 154 0.49 -11.95 -7.73
N ALA A 155 -0.75 -11.50 -7.57
CA ALA A 155 -1.39 -10.60 -8.54
C ALA A 155 -0.64 -9.27 -8.67
N ARG A 156 -0.11 -8.76 -7.55
CA ARG A 156 0.73 -7.56 -7.53
C ARG A 156 2.04 -7.78 -8.29
N HIS A 157 2.73 -8.88 -7.99
CA HIS A 157 3.98 -9.24 -8.69
C HIS A 157 3.77 -9.39 -10.20
N GLN A 158 2.67 -10.04 -10.61
CA GLN A 158 2.31 -10.18 -12.02
C GLN A 158 2.11 -8.83 -12.69
N ARG A 159 1.39 -7.89 -12.05
CA ARG A 159 1.22 -6.53 -12.59
C ARG A 159 2.54 -5.78 -12.76
N LEU A 160 3.47 -5.93 -11.79
CA LEU A 160 4.81 -5.35 -11.91
C LEU A 160 5.59 -5.93 -13.09
N LEU A 161 5.56 -7.25 -13.26
CA LEU A 161 6.24 -7.92 -14.36
C LEU A 161 5.65 -7.51 -15.71
N ASP A 162 4.33 -7.49 -15.85
CA ASP A 162 3.66 -7.05 -17.07
C ASP A 162 3.97 -5.59 -17.41
N ALA A 163 4.05 -4.72 -16.38
CA ALA A 163 4.44 -3.32 -16.58
C ALA A 163 5.91 -3.22 -17.01
N HIS A 164 6.80 -3.99 -16.37
CA HIS A 164 8.22 -4.04 -16.73
C HIS A 164 8.41 -4.43 -18.21
N LEU A 165 7.79 -5.52 -18.63
CA LEU A 165 7.89 -6.02 -20.00
C LEU A 165 7.32 -5.03 -21.02
N ARG A 166 6.17 -4.40 -20.73
CA ARG A 166 5.58 -3.38 -21.61
C ARG A 166 6.48 -2.16 -21.79
N VAL A 167 7.01 -1.63 -20.68
CA VAL A 167 7.90 -0.47 -20.72
C VAL A 167 9.20 -0.84 -21.43
N LYS A 168 9.76 -2.00 -21.12
CA LYS A 168 10.98 -2.49 -21.77
C LYS A 168 10.82 -2.67 -23.29
N ALA A 169 9.71 -3.23 -23.75
CA ALA A 169 9.43 -3.38 -25.18
C ALA A 169 9.31 -2.04 -25.92
N GLY A 170 8.94 -0.97 -25.22
CA GLY A 170 8.80 0.37 -25.79
C GLY A 170 10.06 1.22 -25.74
N THR A 171 11.16 0.74 -25.12
CA THR A 171 12.39 1.52 -24.96
C THR A 171 13.64 0.65 -25.08
N GLY A 172 14.72 1.21 -25.66
CA GLY A 172 16.06 0.63 -25.59
C GLY A 172 16.83 0.98 -24.30
N ALA A 173 16.23 1.77 -23.41
CA ALA A 173 16.86 2.19 -22.16
C ALA A 173 16.79 1.07 -21.11
N ALA A 174 17.60 1.20 -20.05
CA ALA A 174 17.51 0.34 -18.90
C ALA A 174 16.24 0.65 -18.11
N VAL A 175 15.54 -0.40 -17.67
CA VAL A 175 14.28 -0.29 -16.93
C VAL A 175 14.39 -0.98 -15.57
N ILE A 176 13.97 -0.29 -14.53
CA ILE A 176 13.74 -0.87 -13.20
C ILE A 176 12.27 -0.69 -12.89
N THR A 177 11.58 -1.77 -12.57
CA THR A 177 10.19 -1.70 -12.11
C THR A 177 10.12 -2.12 -10.66
N LEU A 178 9.54 -1.27 -9.84
CA LEU A 178 9.51 -1.50 -8.40
C LEU A 178 8.21 -1.02 -7.77
N ASP A 179 7.94 -1.63 -6.64
CA ASP A 179 7.00 -1.16 -5.66
C ASP A 179 7.68 -1.15 -4.27
N ARG A 180 6.89 -0.92 -3.22
CA ARG A 180 7.37 -0.93 -1.84
C ARG A 180 8.00 -2.26 -1.39
N TYR A 181 7.65 -3.38 -2.03
CA TYR A 181 8.05 -4.73 -1.58
C TYR A 181 8.97 -5.46 -2.55
N THR A 182 8.85 -5.15 -3.83
CA THR A 182 9.49 -5.91 -4.91
C THR A 182 10.19 -4.98 -5.88
N MET A 183 11.30 -5.42 -6.44
CA MET A 183 12.01 -4.77 -7.53
C MET A 183 12.33 -5.79 -8.61
N ILE A 184 12.07 -5.43 -9.85
CA ILE A 184 12.45 -6.14 -11.06
C ILE A 184 13.44 -5.25 -11.80
N ALA A 185 14.64 -5.73 -11.97
CA ALA A 185 15.71 -5.02 -12.67
C ALA A 185 16.40 -5.96 -13.67
N GLU A 186 16.99 -5.39 -14.71
CA GLU A 186 17.77 -6.15 -15.68
C GLU A 186 19.17 -6.45 -15.13
N ASP A 187 19.72 -7.60 -15.56
CA ASP A 187 21.13 -7.90 -15.34
C ASP A 187 22.00 -6.88 -16.10
N GLY A 188 23.03 -6.36 -15.45
CA GLY A 188 23.98 -5.44 -16.12
C GLY A 188 23.76 -3.95 -15.84
N LEU A 189 22.89 -3.55 -14.92
CA LEU A 189 22.86 -2.19 -14.37
C LEU A 189 24.13 -1.88 -13.53
N GLY A 190 25.24 -2.56 -13.85
CA GLY A 190 26.49 -2.53 -13.14
C GLY A 190 26.99 -1.12 -12.85
N GLY A 191 27.23 -0.86 -11.58
CA GLY A 191 27.75 0.40 -11.07
C GLY A 191 26.70 1.38 -10.52
N LEU A 192 25.42 1.05 -10.58
CA LEU A 192 24.40 1.79 -9.82
C LEU A 192 24.17 1.03 -8.51
N PRO A 193 24.50 1.58 -7.34
CA PRO A 193 24.12 1.00 -6.05
C PRO A 193 22.62 1.22 -5.88
N LEU A 194 21.82 0.33 -6.51
CA LEU A 194 20.37 0.47 -6.54
C LEU A 194 19.76 -0.49 -5.54
N ASP A 195 19.69 -0.04 -4.29
CA ASP A 195 18.84 -0.69 -3.31
C ASP A 195 17.37 -0.31 -3.56
N ARG A 196 16.49 -1.32 -3.54
CA ARG A 196 15.04 -1.15 -3.72
C ARG A 196 14.46 -0.11 -2.77
N GLU A 197 14.88 -0.13 -1.50
CA GLU A 197 14.34 0.76 -0.47
C GLU A 197 14.74 2.21 -0.72
N GLN A 198 15.98 2.44 -1.15
CA GLN A 198 16.45 3.77 -1.53
C GLN A 198 15.72 4.29 -2.77
N LEU A 199 15.56 3.47 -3.81
CA LEU A 199 14.83 3.87 -5.01
C LEU A 199 13.37 4.18 -4.72
N TRP A 200 12.72 3.35 -3.89
CA TRP A 200 11.34 3.59 -3.50
C TRP A 200 11.17 4.89 -2.73
N ARG A 201 12.13 5.23 -1.87
CA ARG A 201 12.15 6.51 -1.14
C ARG A 201 12.22 7.69 -2.10
N TYR A 202 13.06 7.65 -3.13
CA TYR A 202 13.10 8.70 -4.15
C TYR A 202 11.77 8.85 -4.89
N VAL A 203 11.08 7.76 -5.18
CA VAL A 203 9.74 7.80 -5.80
C VAL A 203 8.72 8.44 -4.86
N GLU A 204 8.75 8.12 -3.57
CA GLU A 204 7.85 8.71 -2.56
C GLU A 204 8.14 10.22 -2.35
N GLU A 205 9.41 10.60 -2.26
CA GLU A 205 9.85 12.00 -2.12
C GLU A 205 9.51 12.85 -3.35
N ALA A 206 9.61 12.26 -4.55
CA ALA A 206 9.22 12.92 -5.80
C ALA A 206 7.72 13.21 -5.86
N GLY A 207 6.91 12.42 -5.17
CA GLY A 207 5.46 12.58 -5.09
C GLY A 207 4.70 11.92 -6.24
N PRO A 208 3.35 11.82 -6.09
CA PRO A 208 2.52 10.96 -6.93
C PRO A 208 2.33 11.42 -8.37
N PHE A 209 2.67 12.66 -8.69
CA PHE A 209 2.47 13.26 -10.01
C PHE A 209 3.78 13.60 -10.73
N THR A 210 4.92 13.34 -10.10
CA THR A 210 6.22 13.59 -10.71
C THR A 210 6.48 12.57 -11.81
N ARG A 211 6.92 13.07 -12.96
CA ARG A 211 7.21 12.23 -14.14
C ARG A 211 8.66 11.83 -14.27
N GLU A 212 9.57 12.58 -13.65
CA GLU A 212 11.00 12.29 -13.69
C GLU A 212 11.72 12.88 -12.48
N PHE A 213 12.83 12.29 -12.11
CA PHE A 213 13.79 12.81 -11.13
C PHE A 213 15.22 12.41 -11.51
N VAL A 214 16.20 13.01 -10.85
CA VAL A 214 17.61 12.69 -11.06
C VAL A 214 18.15 12.00 -9.83
N LEU A 215 18.72 10.81 -10.04
CA LEU A 215 19.40 10.06 -8.98
C LEU A 215 20.70 10.75 -8.59
N PRO A 216 21.23 10.53 -7.36
CA PRO A 216 22.51 11.08 -6.92
C PRO A 216 23.68 10.70 -7.82
N THR A 217 23.55 9.63 -8.58
CA THR A 217 24.52 9.16 -9.59
C THR A 217 24.51 9.97 -10.89
N GLY A 218 23.67 11.02 -11.01
CA GLY A 218 23.50 11.78 -12.23
C GLY A 218 22.69 11.08 -13.33
N VAL A 219 22.01 9.98 -12.99
CA VAL A 219 21.11 9.26 -13.90
C VAL A 219 19.72 9.84 -13.79
N ARG A 220 19.12 10.20 -14.92
CA ARG A 220 17.71 10.61 -14.99
C ARG A 220 16.82 9.39 -14.98
N ALA A 221 15.82 9.36 -14.12
CA ALA A 221 14.79 8.33 -14.00
C ALA A 221 13.44 8.93 -14.40
N GLN A 222 12.87 8.46 -15.51
CA GLN A 222 11.52 8.79 -15.91
C GLN A 222 10.56 7.79 -15.25
N ILE A 223 9.51 8.29 -14.60
CA ILE A 223 8.53 7.48 -13.88
C ILE A 223 7.36 7.12 -14.78
N VAL A 224 7.10 5.83 -14.92
CA VAL A 224 5.91 5.28 -15.59
C VAL A 224 5.12 4.48 -14.56
N PRO A 225 3.95 4.96 -14.08
CA PRO A 225 3.15 4.24 -13.11
C PRO A 225 2.69 2.88 -13.63
N VAL A 226 2.71 1.85 -12.77
CA VAL A 226 2.15 0.52 -13.09
C VAL A 226 0.64 0.61 -13.31
N MET A 227 -0.03 1.39 -12.46
CA MET A 227 -1.45 1.72 -12.58
C MET A 227 -1.65 3.24 -12.59
N PRO A 228 -1.72 3.87 -13.77
CA PRO A 228 -1.96 5.32 -13.87
C PRO A 228 -3.26 5.73 -13.17
N PRO A 229 -3.32 6.95 -12.59
CA PRO A 229 -2.27 7.96 -12.62
C PRO A 229 -1.27 7.88 -11.45
N LYS A 230 -1.48 6.97 -10.48
CA LYS A 230 -0.74 6.95 -9.21
C LYS A 230 0.43 5.98 -9.22
N THR A 231 1.52 6.34 -8.53
CA THR A 231 2.70 5.51 -8.31
C THR A 231 2.57 4.57 -7.10
N SER A 232 1.50 4.69 -6.29
CA SER A 232 1.31 3.90 -5.06
C SER A 232 1.30 2.39 -5.27
N GLU A 233 0.83 1.92 -6.43
CA GLU A 233 0.82 0.49 -6.81
C GLU A 233 2.13 0.03 -7.47
N GLY A 234 3.12 0.91 -7.57
CA GLY A 234 4.41 0.68 -8.20
C GLY A 234 4.63 1.53 -9.45
N CYS A 235 5.87 1.58 -9.89
CA CYS A 235 6.26 2.27 -11.11
C CYS A 235 7.44 1.59 -11.81
N SER A 236 7.56 1.86 -13.11
CA SER A 236 8.78 1.58 -13.87
C SER A 236 9.60 2.85 -13.98
N LEU A 237 10.87 2.75 -13.69
CA LEU A 237 11.87 3.81 -13.86
C LEU A 237 12.64 3.52 -15.16
N VAL A 238 12.48 4.38 -16.16
CA VAL A 238 13.26 4.34 -17.40
C VAL A 238 14.50 5.19 -17.18
N LEU A 239 15.67 4.57 -17.18
CA LEU A 239 16.92 5.18 -16.81
C LEU A 239 17.66 5.70 -18.06
N SER A 240 18.07 6.97 -18.03
CA SER A 240 18.92 7.57 -19.06
C SER A 240 20.08 8.34 -18.42
N ARG A 241 21.29 8.22 -18.97
CA ARG A 241 22.41 9.04 -18.53
C ARG A 241 22.15 10.48 -18.95
N LEU A 242 22.33 11.43 -18.04
CA LEU A 242 22.42 12.85 -18.42
C LEU A 242 23.62 12.99 -19.34
N ASN A 243 23.37 13.27 -20.61
CA ASN A 243 24.45 13.52 -21.57
C ASN A 243 24.96 14.96 -21.39
N VAL A 244 25.79 15.15 -20.35
CA VAL A 244 26.41 16.44 -20.02
C VAL A 244 27.20 16.99 -21.21
N ALA A 245 27.77 16.12 -22.06
CA ALA A 245 28.45 16.53 -23.28
C ALA A 245 27.48 17.11 -24.34
N GLY A 246 26.23 16.63 -24.38
CA GLY A 246 25.18 17.21 -25.25
C GLY A 246 24.71 18.58 -24.76
N LEU A 247 24.61 18.79 -23.45
CA LEU A 247 24.29 20.07 -22.85
C LEU A 247 25.42 21.09 -23.04
N ALA A 248 26.66 20.68 -22.88
CA ALA A 248 27.83 21.54 -23.14
C ALA A 248 27.97 21.89 -24.65
N ARG A 249 27.69 20.97 -25.58
CA ARG A 249 27.65 21.24 -27.02
C ARG A 249 26.48 22.11 -27.43
N ALA A 250 25.31 21.97 -26.78
CA ALA A 250 24.18 22.86 -27.02
C ALA A 250 24.48 24.28 -26.51
N ALA A 251 25.15 24.41 -25.36
CA ALA A 251 25.60 25.70 -24.81
C ALA A 251 26.73 26.33 -25.65
N ALA A 252 27.68 25.55 -26.19
CA ALA A 252 28.77 26.03 -27.01
C ALA A 252 28.37 26.40 -28.47
N LYS A 253 27.27 25.87 -28.99
CA LYS A 253 26.70 26.23 -30.29
C LYS A 253 25.76 27.45 -30.24
N GLY A 254 25.47 27.95 -29.05
CA GLY A 254 24.55 29.07 -28.80
C GLY A 254 25.18 30.47 -28.84
N SER A 255 26.47 30.63 -29.25
CA SER A 255 27.12 31.96 -29.26
C SER A 255 27.15 32.65 -30.62
N GLU A 256 26.48 32.18 -31.66
CA GLU A 256 26.27 32.95 -32.89
C GLU A 256 24.82 32.81 -33.37
N GLY A 257 24.05 33.89 -33.12
CA GLY A 257 22.86 34.34 -33.86
C GLY A 257 21.67 33.41 -33.93
N GLN A 258 20.81 33.47 -32.96
CA GLN A 258 19.36 33.69 -33.12
C GLN A 258 18.63 33.47 -31.78
N ARG A 259 18.01 34.52 -31.28
CA ARG A 259 17.09 34.46 -30.12
C ARG A 259 15.88 33.61 -30.49
N THR A 260 15.89 32.31 -30.17
CA THR A 260 14.70 31.48 -30.04
C THR A 260 14.50 31.23 -28.56
N SER A 261 13.50 31.87 -28.01
CA SER A 261 13.07 31.74 -26.64
C SER A 261 12.69 30.27 -26.35
N SER A 262 13.47 29.63 -25.49
CA SER A 262 13.00 28.39 -24.83
C SER A 262 11.70 28.69 -24.11
N PRO A 263 10.67 27.84 -24.21
CA PRO A 263 9.45 28.06 -23.45
C PRO A 263 9.78 28.02 -21.95
N PRO A 264 9.28 28.94 -21.13
CA PRO A 264 9.51 28.97 -19.70
C PRO A 264 8.98 27.66 -19.07
N LEU A 265 9.75 27.10 -18.13
CA LEU A 265 9.33 25.97 -17.30
C LEU A 265 8.04 26.37 -16.59
N LEU A 266 6.94 25.70 -16.97
CA LEU A 266 5.62 25.94 -16.38
C LEU A 266 5.61 25.48 -14.93
N SER A 267 5.06 26.29 -14.03
CA SER A 267 4.81 25.91 -12.64
C SER A 267 3.78 24.76 -12.55
N GLN A 268 3.68 24.10 -11.41
CA GLN A 268 2.69 23.05 -11.22
C GLN A 268 1.24 23.51 -11.44
N LEU A 269 0.95 24.75 -11.07
CA LEU A 269 -0.35 25.39 -11.32
C LEU A 269 -0.60 25.59 -12.81
N GLU A 270 0.40 26.03 -13.55
CA GLU A 270 0.32 26.22 -15.00
C GLU A 270 0.21 24.91 -15.78
N LEU A 271 0.82 23.83 -15.26
CA LEU A 271 0.67 22.49 -15.83
C LEU A 271 -0.75 21.96 -15.62
N ALA A 272 -1.33 22.14 -14.44
CA ALA A 272 -2.71 21.76 -14.16
C ALA A 272 -3.70 22.58 -15.01
N GLU A 273 -3.48 23.89 -15.14
CA GLU A 273 -4.27 24.78 -15.99
C GLU A 273 -4.21 24.36 -17.47
N ARG A 274 -3.01 24.04 -17.97
CA ARG A 274 -2.82 23.51 -19.32
C ARG A 274 -3.61 22.24 -19.57
N GLU A 275 -3.62 21.32 -18.62
CA GLU A 275 -4.29 20.01 -18.75
C GLU A 275 -5.80 20.19 -18.77
N ILE A 276 -6.35 21.06 -17.93
CA ILE A 276 -7.76 21.42 -17.90
C ILE A 276 -8.18 22.06 -19.23
N ILE A 277 -7.42 23.03 -19.74
CA ILE A 277 -7.70 23.71 -21.01
C ILE A 277 -7.65 22.71 -22.17
N ALA A 278 -6.66 21.82 -22.22
CA ALA A 278 -6.53 20.79 -23.23
C ALA A 278 -7.69 19.78 -23.22
N SER A 279 -8.19 19.42 -22.03
CA SER A 279 -9.34 18.52 -21.88
C SER A 279 -10.62 19.17 -22.43
N VAL A 280 -10.89 20.42 -22.00
CA VAL A 280 -12.09 21.14 -22.41
C VAL A 280 -12.07 21.46 -23.91
N LEU A 281 -10.92 21.78 -24.49
CA LEU A 281 -10.79 21.96 -25.95
C LEU A 281 -11.12 20.69 -26.72
N ARG A 282 -10.69 19.53 -26.25
CA ARG A 282 -11.03 18.22 -26.86
C ARG A 282 -12.52 17.92 -26.75
N GLU A 283 -13.11 18.16 -25.58
CA GLU A 283 -14.53 17.96 -25.34
C GLU A 283 -15.43 18.85 -26.21
N CYS A 284 -14.96 20.07 -26.51
CA CYS A 284 -15.64 21.02 -27.38
C CYS A 284 -15.27 20.85 -28.87
N GLY A 285 -14.61 19.73 -29.25
CA GLY A 285 -14.24 19.48 -30.65
C GLY A 285 -13.32 20.54 -31.27
N GLY A 286 -12.53 21.25 -30.44
CA GLY A 286 -11.65 22.34 -30.87
C GLY A 286 -12.33 23.71 -30.95
N ASN A 287 -13.63 23.81 -30.66
CA ASN A 287 -14.36 25.08 -30.64
C ASN A 287 -13.92 25.95 -29.46
N LYS A 288 -13.09 26.95 -29.74
CA LYS A 288 -12.51 27.84 -28.73
C LYS A 288 -13.54 28.76 -28.07
N SER A 289 -14.65 29.05 -28.71
CA SER A 289 -15.74 29.85 -28.13
C SER A 289 -16.47 29.09 -27.03
N ASP A 290 -16.86 27.87 -27.33
CA ASP A 290 -17.54 26.97 -26.37
C ASP A 290 -16.60 26.58 -25.22
N ALA A 291 -15.32 26.37 -25.52
CA ALA A 291 -14.32 26.08 -24.50
C ALA A 291 -14.11 27.26 -23.53
N ALA A 292 -14.08 28.50 -24.04
CA ALA A 292 -13.96 29.70 -23.19
C ALA A 292 -15.18 29.88 -22.28
N GLU A 293 -16.38 29.66 -22.81
CA GLU A 293 -17.62 29.72 -22.04
C GLU A 293 -17.66 28.65 -20.94
N ARG A 294 -17.27 27.42 -21.27
CA ARG A 294 -17.26 26.29 -20.34
C ARG A 294 -16.20 26.47 -19.23
N LEU A 295 -15.08 27.08 -19.55
CA LEU A 295 -14.02 27.45 -18.59
C LEU A 295 -14.33 28.71 -17.80
N ARG A 296 -15.42 29.44 -18.16
CA ARG A 296 -15.81 30.74 -17.57
C ARG A 296 -14.69 31.78 -17.63
N ILE A 297 -13.96 31.81 -18.74
CA ILE A 297 -12.92 32.82 -19.02
C ILE A 297 -13.21 33.53 -20.31
N SER A 298 -12.61 34.70 -20.51
CA SER A 298 -12.74 35.44 -21.78
C SER A 298 -12.06 34.67 -22.93
N ARG A 299 -12.57 34.85 -24.15
CA ARG A 299 -11.92 34.31 -25.36
C ARG A 299 -10.47 34.76 -25.46
N GLY A 300 -10.19 36.03 -25.16
CA GLY A 300 -8.84 36.57 -25.16
C GLY A 300 -7.91 35.84 -24.20
N THR A 301 -8.38 35.59 -22.97
CA THR A 301 -7.65 34.83 -21.97
C THR A 301 -7.37 33.40 -22.43
N LEU A 302 -8.38 32.73 -23.05
CA LEU A 302 -8.18 31.37 -23.58
C LEU A 302 -7.12 31.38 -24.71
N TYR A 303 -7.16 32.32 -25.65
CA TYR A 303 -6.16 32.39 -26.71
C TYR A 303 -4.75 32.66 -26.19
N GLU A 304 -4.61 33.49 -25.16
CA GLU A 304 -3.34 33.77 -24.52
C GLU A 304 -2.77 32.51 -23.85
N ARG A 305 -3.63 31.75 -23.15
CA ARG A 305 -3.24 30.50 -22.49
C ARG A 305 -2.90 29.39 -23.51
N ILE A 306 -3.67 29.25 -24.59
CA ILE A 306 -3.35 28.33 -25.69
C ILE A 306 -1.97 28.62 -26.26
N ARG A 307 -1.69 29.92 -26.54
CA ARG A 307 -0.38 30.35 -27.06
C ARG A 307 0.73 30.11 -26.08
N ARG A 308 0.51 30.39 -24.78
CA ARG A 308 1.49 30.23 -23.70
C ARG A 308 1.82 28.77 -23.47
N TYR A 309 0.83 27.89 -23.54
CA TYR A 309 0.99 26.49 -23.22
C TYR A 309 1.22 25.58 -24.43
N GLY A 310 1.18 26.12 -25.63
CA GLY A 310 1.41 25.38 -26.88
C GLY A 310 0.32 24.31 -27.15
N LEU A 311 -0.97 24.67 -26.91
CA LEU A 311 -2.14 23.79 -27.11
C LEU A 311 -2.77 24.01 -28.49
#